data_6a5b1614e35fdef89ac787cd91836446
#
_entry.id   6a5b1614e35fdef89ac787cd91836446
#
_cell.length_a   1.000
_cell.length_b   1.000
_cell.length_c   1.000
_cell.angle_alpha   90.00
_cell.angle_beta   90.00
_cell.angle_gamma   90.00
#
_symmetry.space_group_name_H-M   'P 1'
#
loop_
_entity.id
_entity.type
_entity.pdbx_description
1 polymer ?
#
loop_
_entity_poly.entity_id
_entity_poly.type
_entity_poly.pdbx_seq_one_letter_code
_entity_poly.pdbx_strand_id
1 'polypeptide(L)'
;AISRASLARRAMTSAPSSSATSSSPETRRGSAATPCRGKKKGFAELLNVRRREDAARDPSTWYNGREPLRPGTYAPRARVPKEISPLPPYANDGHLPAYDERTTQIQSTDADVEGMRAAGRLAARVLDMAEKMIVGGVTTTNDIDVAVHEMTIEHGAYPSPLNYGGFPKSVCTSLNECICHGIPDDTVIQNGDIINVDVTVYLNGYHGDTSRTIMVGEVTEEVRRLVETTERALDAAIAVCKPGMPVRKIGATIHKIADEAKFGVVDKFVGHGVGKLFHSGPTVRHHRNNDPGVLKLGQTFTIEPMLTIGSPKDRMWKDGWTSVTADGKWTAQCEHTLLVTEDGVEILTASPYRASLAAGQDAA
;
A
#
# COMPACT_ATOMS: atom_id res chain seq x y z
N ALA A 1 -0.26 -2.48 0.24
CA ALA A 1 -1.36 -2.88 1.14
C ALA A 1 -2.67 -3.08 0.38
N ILE A 2 -3.33 -4.22 0.58
CA ILE A 2 -4.60 -4.54 -0.08
C ILE A 2 -5.76 -4.28 0.88
N SER A 3 -6.79 -3.54 0.42
CA SER A 3 -8.04 -3.40 1.17
C SER A 3 -8.89 -4.66 1.05
N ARG A 4 -9.38 -5.21 2.19
CA ARG A 4 -10.34 -6.33 2.24
C ARG A 4 -11.59 -6.09 1.38
N ALA A 5 -12.04 -4.86 1.25
CA ALA A 5 -13.20 -4.51 0.43
C ALA A 5 -12.95 -4.69 -1.08
N SER A 6 -11.73 -4.49 -1.54
CA SER A 6 -11.34 -4.72 -2.93
C SER A 6 -11.32 -6.21 -3.28
N LEU A 7 -10.92 -7.06 -2.34
CA LEU A 7 -10.88 -8.52 -2.51
C LEU A 7 -12.27 -9.15 -2.55
N ALA A 8 -13.21 -8.70 -1.69
CA ALA A 8 -14.54 -9.27 -1.59
C ALA A 8 -15.46 -8.95 -2.78
N ARG A 9 -15.27 -7.82 -3.45
CA ARG A 9 -16.13 -7.42 -4.59
C ARG A 9 -15.92 -8.23 -5.86
N ARG A 10 -14.80 -8.96 -6.01
CA ARG A 10 -14.48 -9.75 -7.21
C ARG A 10 -14.80 -11.24 -7.11
N ALA A 11 -15.05 -11.77 -5.91
CA ALA A 11 -15.41 -13.17 -5.74
C ALA A 11 -16.87 -13.51 -6.12
N MET A 12 -17.71 -12.54 -6.48
CA MET A 12 -19.15 -12.74 -6.71
C MET A 12 -19.58 -12.76 -8.19
N THR A 13 -18.68 -12.83 -9.16
CA THR A 13 -19.04 -12.82 -10.59
C THR A 13 -18.58 -14.02 -11.39
N SER A 14 -18.75 -15.24 -10.87
CA SER A 14 -18.67 -16.45 -11.70
C SER A 14 -19.58 -17.54 -11.15
N ALA A 15 -20.82 -17.57 -11.66
CA ALA A 15 -21.64 -18.76 -11.63
C ALA A 15 -21.71 -19.37 -13.04
N PRO A 16 -21.66 -20.71 -13.17
CA PRO A 16 -21.54 -21.37 -14.46
C PRO A 16 -22.84 -21.47 -15.21
N SER A 17 -22.76 -21.37 -16.54
CA SER A 17 -23.83 -21.67 -17.48
C SER A 17 -24.12 -23.17 -17.56
N SER A 18 -25.36 -23.59 -17.48
CA SER A 18 -25.79 -24.92 -17.97
C SER A 18 -26.96 -24.79 -18.92
N SER A 19 -26.68 -25.27 -20.14
CA SER A 19 -27.51 -25.98 -21.14
C SER A 19 -28.96 -25.59 -21.42
N ALA A 20 -29.15 -25.41 -22.70
CA ALA A 20 -30.36 -25.13 -23.47
C ALA A 20 -31.41 -26.22 -23.46
N THR A 21 -32.69 -25.81 -23.57
CA THR A 21 -33.69 -26.47 -24.42
C THR A 21 -34.67 -25.43 -24.97
N SER A 22 -35.02 -25.64 -26.24
CA SER A 22 -35.80 -24.84 -27.17
C SER A 22 -37.30 -24.75 -26.84
N SER A 23 -37.91 -23.57 -27.04
CA SER A 23 -39.22 -23.42 -27.71
C SER A 23 -39.58 -21.94 -27.90
N SER A 24 -39.95 -21.58 -29.10
CA SER A 24 -40.39 -20.26 -29.59
C SER A 24 -41.89 -20.08 -29.40
N PRO A 25 -42.50 -18.94 -29.87
CA PRO A 25 -42.41 -17.58 -29.31
C PRO A 25 -43.79 -17.06 -28.86
N GLU A 26 -43.83 -16.17 -27.92
CA GLU A 26 -45.01 -15.31 -27.72
C GLU A 26 -44.59 -13.87 -27.44
N THR A 27 -45.13 -13.01 -28.26
CA THR A 27 -45.01 -11.56 -28.22
C THR A 27 -45.60 -10.98 -26.96
N ARG A 28 -44.79 -10.24 -26.14
CA ARG A 28 -45.34 -9.26 -25.22
C ARG A 28 -44.49 -7.98 -25.15
N ARG A 29 -45.25 -6.91 -25.20
CA ARG A 29 -44.90 -5.48 -25.24
C ARG A 29 -43.85 -5.06 -24.26
N GLY A 30 -43.07 -4.06 -24.65
CA GLY A 30 -42.02 -3.43 -23.88
C GLY A 30 -42.45 -2.94 -22.50
N SER A 31 -41.63 -3.24 -21.54
CA SER A 31 -41.57 -2.58 -20.23
C SER A 31 -40.31 -1.72 -20.19
N ALA A 32 -40.50 -0.42 -20.06
CA ALA A 32 -39.45 0.53 -19.91
C ALA A 32 -38.61 0.19 -18.68
N ALA A 33 -37.28 0.07 -18.84
CA ALA A 33 -36.35 -0.07 -17.75
C ALA A 33 -36.46 1.15 -16.83
N THR A 34 -36.87 0.92 -15.59
CA THR A 34 -36.87 1.93 -14.53
C THR A 34 -35.42 2.27 -14.20
N PRO A 35 -34.99 3.53 -14.27
CA PRO A 35 -33.65 3.89 -13.87
C PRO A 35 -33.45 3.59 -12.39
N CYS A 36 -32.37 2.92 -12.04
CA CYS A 36 -31.94 2.67 -10.65
C CYS A 36 -31.90 4.01 -9.91
N ARG A 37 -32.90 4.25 -9.05
CA ARG A 37 -32.92 5.38 -8.13
C ARG A 37 -31.77 5.23 -7.15
N GLY A 38 -30.70 5.99 -7.33
CA GLY A 38 -29.66 6.15 -6.32
C GLY A 38 -30.33 6.49 -4.97
N LYS A 39 -29.97 5.76 -3.92
CA LYS A 39 -30.48 6.01 -2.57
C LYS A 39 -30.19 7.47 -2.23
N LYS A 40 -31.23 8.31 -2.05
CA LYS A 40 -31.06 9.67 -1.57
C LYS A 40 -30.39 9.62 -0.21
N LYS A 41 -29.24 10.28 -0.06
CA LYS A 41 -28.59 10.43 1.23
C LYS A 41 -29.55 11.00 2.25
N GLY A 42 -29.60 10.44 3.45
CA GLY A 42 -30.46 10.94 4.52
C GLY A 42 -30.01 12.34 4.96
N PHE A 43 -30.93 13.13 5.50
CA PHE A 43 -30.66 14.49 5.95
C PHE A 43 -29.49 14.57 6.94
N ALA A 44 -29.36 13.60 7.85
CA ALA A 44 -28.22 13.50 8.78
C ALA A 44 -26.88 13.26 8.06
N GLU A 45 -26.90 12.47 6.98
CA GLU A 45 -25.71 12.24 6.15
C GLU A 45 -25.29 13.49 5.37
N LEU A 46 -26.25 14.24 4.84
CA LEU A 46 -26.01 15.53 4.17
C LEU A 46 -25.47 16.58 5.14
N LEU A 47 -26.00 16.65 6.36
CA LEU A 47 -25.49 17.54 7.41
C LEU A 47 -24.06 17.18 7.82
N ASN A 48 -23.75 15.90 7.92
CA ASN A 48 -22.39 15.43 8.24
C ASN A 48 -21.41 15.73 7.10
N VAL A 49 -21.82 15.59 5.85
CA VAL A 49 -20.99 16.01 4.69
C VAL A 49 -20.72 17.49 4.75
N ARG A 50 -21.75 18.33 4.94
CA ARG A 50 -21.61 19.79 5.00
C ARG A 50 -20.74 20.25 6.18
N ARG A 51 -20.92 19.66 7.38
CA ARG A 51 -20.05 19.94 8.53
C ARG A 51 -18.58 19.61 8.27
N ARG A 52 -18.29 18.54 7.51
CA ARG A 52 -16.93 18.16 7.11
C ARG A 52 -16.35 19.13 6.08
N GLU A 53 -17.17 19.57 5.11
CA GLU A 53 -16.76 20.57 4.12
C GLU A 53 -16.50 21.94 4.78
N ASP A 54 -17.31 22.33 5.77
CA ASP A 54 -17.12 23.55 6.53
C ASP A 54 -15.88 23.47 7.44
N ALA A 55 -15.65 22.33 8.11
CA ALA A 55 -14.45 22.10 8.91
C ALA A 55 -13.18 22.09 8.05
N ALA A 56 -13.23 21.50 6.84
CA ALA A 56 -12.11 21.54 5.91
C ALA A 56 -11.76 22.96 5.41
N ARG A 57 -12.66 23.93 5.61
CA ARG A 57 -12.45 25.35 5.27
C ARG A 57 -12.04 26.21 6.46
N ASP A 58 -12.10 25.69 7.68
CA ASP A 58 -11.74 26.40 8.90
C ASP A 58 -10.33 26.01 9.36
N PRO A 59 -9.32 26.86 9.14
CA PRO A 59 -7.94 26.58 9.51
C PRO A 59 -7.75 26.24 10.99
N SER A 60 -8.64 26.67 11.88
CA SER A 60 -8.55 26.35 13.33
C SER A 60 -8.81 24.89 13.63
N THR A 61 -9.41 24.15 12.69
CA THR A 61 -9.69 22.70 12.83
C THR A 61 -8.63 21.80 12.15
N TRP A 62 -7.66 22.40 11.47
CA TRP A 62 -6.64 21.67 10.73
C TRP A 62 -5.63 21.03 11.68
N TYR A 63 -5.36 19.74 11.47
CA TYR A 63 -4.37 19.05 12.26
C TYR A 63 -2.96 19.56 11.89
N ASN A 64 -2.17 19.93 12.88
CA ASN A 64 -0.85 20.56 12.72
C ASN A 64 -0.86 21.83 11.82
N GLY A 65 -2.00 22.54 11.72
CA GLY A 65 -2.14 23.71 10.86
C GLY A 65 -2.09 23.39 9.36
N ARG A 66 -2.25 22.11 8.98
CA ARG A 66 -2.25 21.66 7.59
C ARG A 66 -3.65 21.51 7.06
N GLU A 67 -3.91 22.08 5.88
CA GLU A 67 -5.16 21.84 5.18
C GLU A 67 -5.33 20.37 4.88
N PRO A 68 -6.52 19.78 5.16
CA PRO A 68 -6.78 18.38 4.81
C PRO A 68 -6.58 18.12 3.33
N LEU A 69 -6.03 16.96 3.01
CA LEU A 69 -5.77 16.54 1.64
C LEU A 69 -7.02 16.56 0.77
N ARG A 70 -6.82 16.97 -0.47
CA ARG A 70 -7.83 16.95 -1.54
C ARG A 70 -7.27 16.23 -2.75
N PRO A 71 -8.11 15.61 -3.58
CA PRO A 71 -7.66 15.09 -4.86
C PRO A 71 -7.06 16.19 -5.71
N GLY A 72 -5.81 16.01 -6.11
CA GLY A 72 -5.14 16.88 -7.06
C GLY A 72 -5.36 16.43 -8.51
N THR A 73 -4.57 17.00 -9.41
CA THR A 73 -4.58 16.66 -10.83
C THR A 73 -3.36 15.81 -11.15
N TYR A 74 -3.54 14.70 -11.85
CA TYR A 74 -2.44 13.85 -12.27
C TYR A 74 -2.44 13.57 -13.76
N ALA A 75 -1.24 13.41 -14.32
CA ALA A 75 -1.04 13.08 -15.72
C ALA A 75 -1.57 11.67 -16.04
N PRO A 76 -1.90 11.37 -17.31
CA PRO A 76 -2.22 10.02 -17.75
C PRO A 76 -1.11 9.04 -17.39
N ARG A 77 -1.47 7.75 -17.32
CA ARG A 77 -0.56 6.66 -17.02
C ARG A 77 0.69 6.70 -17.91
N ALA A 78 1.87 6.59 -17.30
CA ALA A 78 3.15 6.54 -17.98
C ALA A 78 3.25 5.29 -18.88
N ARG A 79 4.03 5.38 -19.96
CA ARG A 79 4.26 4.29 -20.89
C ARG A 79 5.47 3.48 -20.46
N VAL A 80 5.33 2.16 -20.57
CA VAL A 80 6.45 1.24 -20.36
C VAL A 80 7.02 0.85 -21.74
N PRO A 81 8.33 0.96 -21.96
CA PRO A 81 8.99 0.52 -23.19
C PRO A 81 8.77 -0.97 -23.44
N LYS A 82 8.72 -1.36 -24.73
CA LYS A 82 8.47 -2.76 -25.14
C LYS A 82 9.62 -3.71 -24.76
N GLU A 83 10.76 -3.15 -24.52
CA GLU A 83 12.00 -3.84 -24.12
C GLU A 83 11.94 -4.36 -22.69
N ILE A 84 11.06 -3.80 -21.85
CA ILE A 84 10.82 -4.28 -20.48
C ILE A 84 10.07 -5.61 -20.54
N SER A 85 10.74 -6.67 -20.17
CA SER A 85 10.23 -8.04 -20.23
C SER A 85 10.93 -8.94 -19.18
N PRO A 86 10.21 -9.85 -18.51
CA PRO A 86 8.76 -10.07 -18.61
C PRO A 86 7.92 -8.95 -18.00
N LEU A 87 6.67 -8.82 -18.43
CA LEU A 87 5.68 -7.95 -17.79
C LEU A 87 4.82 -8.78 -16.80
N PRO A 88 4.32 -8.16 -15.70
CA PRO A 88 3.35 -8.85 -14.85
C PRO A 88 2.02 -9.03 -15.61
N PRO A 89 1.25 -10.08 -15.30
CA PRO A 89 0.06 -10.46 -16.09
C PRO A 89 -0.96 -9.34 -16.29
N TYR A 90 -1.11 -8.45 -15.32
CA TYR A 90 -2.07 -7.33 -15.33
C TYR A 90 -1.56 -6.08 -16.08
N ALA A 91 -0.32 -6.04 -16.53
CA ALA A 91 0.30 -4.83 -17.08
C ALA A 91 -0.47 -4.23 -18.27
N ASN A 92 -1.06 -5.08 -19.12
CA ASN A 92 -1.74 -4.64 -20.34
C ASN A 92 -3.20 -4.23 -20.11
N ASP A 93 -3.98 -5.02 -19.36
CA ASP A 93 -5.43 -4.87 -19.24
C ASP A 93 -5.91 -4.49 -17.83
N GLY A 94 -5.02 -4.45 -16.84
CA GLY A 94 -5.33 -4.17 -15.45
C GLY A 94 -6.10 -5.29 -14.74
N HIS A 95 -6.26 -6.45 -15.40
CA HIS A 95 -7.00 -7.56 -14.82
C HIS A 95 -6.18 -8.26 -13.73
N LEU A 96 -6.69 -8.27 -12.49
CA LEU A 96 -6.03 -8.93 -11.39
C LEU A 96 -6.38 -10.42 -11.34
N PRO A 97 -5.40 -11.30 -11.10
CA PRO A 97 -5.69 -12.69 -10.78
C PRO A 97 -6.55 -12.78 -9.52
N ALA A 98 -7.35 -13.83 -9.41
CA ALA A 98 -8.13 -14.07 -8.21
C ALA A 98 -7.20 -14.22 -7.01
N TYR A 99 -7.44 -13.42 -5.96
CA TYR A 99 -6.71 -13.56 -4.71
C TYR A 99 -7.15 -14.83 -3.98
N ASP A 100 -6.18 -15.68 -3.65
CA ASP A 100 -6.41 -16.86 -2.81
C ASP A 100 -5.49 -16.81 -1.59
N GLU A 101 -6.06 -16.63 -0.41
CA GLU A 101 -5.34 -16.59 0.87
C GLU A 101 -4.52 -17.87 1.15
N ARG A 102 -4.85 -19.00 0.48
CA ARG A 102 -4.14 -20.28 0.62
C ARG A 102 -2.90 -20.37 -0.26
N THR A 103 -2.83 -19.54 -1.31
CA THR A 103 -1.66 -19.48 -2.18
C THR A 103 -0.52 -18.78 -1.46
N THR A 104 0.53 -19.48 -1.13
CA THR A 104 1.74 -18.96 -0.48
C THR A 104 2.90 -18.90 -1.46
N GLN A 105 3.67 -17.80 -1.44
CA GLN A 105 4.91 -17.70 -2.22
C GLN A 105 6.04 -18.38 -1.45
N ILE A 106 6.48 -19.55 -1.93
CA ILE A 106 7.62 -20.30 -1.40
C ILE A 106 8.73 -20.27 -2.43
N GLN A 107 9.87 -19.74 -2.07
CA GLN A 107 11.06 -19.71 -2.91
C GLN A 107 11.83 -21.02 -2.69
N SER A 108 11.67 -21.95 -3.64
CA SER A 108 12.12 -23.33 -3.48
C SER A 108 13.51 -23.59 -4.05
N THR A 109 14.04 -22.67 -4.86
CA THR A 109 15.36 -22.79 -5.49
C THR A 109 16.22 -21.57 -5.18
N ASP A 110 17.53 -21.73 -5.24
CA ASP A 110 18.47 -20.62 -5.10
C ASP A 110 18.21 -19.51 -6.13
N ALA A 111 17.77 -19.89 -7.34
CA ALA A 111 17.41 -18.93 -8.39
C ALA A 111 16.16 -18.11 -8.02
N ASP A 112 15.14 -18.72 -7.41
CA ASP A 112 13.96 -18.00 -6.92
C ASP A 112 14.35 -17.03 -5.80
N VAL A 113 15.18 -17.47 -4.86
CA VAL A 113 15.67 -16.64 -3.75
C VAL A 113 16.47 -15.45 -4.27
N GLU A 114 17.40 -15.67 -5.23
CA GLU A 114 18.20 -14.58 -5.79
C GLU A 114 17.35 -13.62 -6.65
N GLY A 115 16.32 -14.14 -7.35
CA GLY A 115 15.34 -13.32 -8.04
C GLY A 115 14.60 -12.37 -7.08
N MET A 116 14.15 -12.88 -5.94
CA MET A 116 13.52 -12.08 -4.88
C MET A 116 14.48 -11.04 -4.28
N ARG A 117 15.73 -11.44 -4.00
CA ARG A 117 16.78 -10.52 -3.52
C ARG A 117 17.07 -9.40 -4.51
N ALA A 118 17.15 -9.73 -5.80
CA ALA A 118 17.40 -8.73 -6.85
C ALA A 118 16.24 -7.71 -6.93
N ALA A 119 14.98 -8.16 -6.93
CA ALA A 119 13.82 -7.29 -6.93
C ALA A 119 13.75 -6.44 -5.65
N GLY A 120 13.97 -7.03 -4.48
CA GLY A 120 13.97 -6.32 -3.19
C GLY A 120 15.06 -5.25 -3.11
N ARG A 121 16.30 -5.57 -3.53
CA ARG A 121 17.40 -4.59 -3.58
C ARG A 121 17.10 -3.43 -4.53
N LEU A 122 16.47 -3.70 -5.67
CA LEU A 122 16.09 -2.63 -6.60
C LEU A 122 15.00 -1.75 -5.99
N ALA A 123 13.95 -2.33 -5.39
CA ALA A 123 12.90 -1.58 -4.71
C ALA A 123 13.47 -0.65 -3.63
N ALA A 124 14.37 -1.16 -2.78
CA ALA A 124 15.04 -0.37 -1.75
C ALA A 124 15.84 0.81 -2.32
N ARG A 125 16.60 0.59 -3.41
CA ARG A 125 17.36 1.66 -4.09
C ARG A 125 16.45 2.72 -4.72
N VAL A 126 15.33 2.32 -5.32
CA VAL A 126 14.33 3.23 -5.88
C VAL A 126 13.68 4.06 -4.76
N LEU A 127 13.36 3.44 -3.63
CA LEU A 127 12.83 4.15 -2.47
C LEU A 127 13.86 5.12 -1.86
N ASP A 128 15.14 4.73 -1.79
CA ASP A 128 16.22 5.60 -1.32
C ASP A 128 16.42 6.83 -2.25
N MET A 129 16.28 6.66 -3.55
CA MET A 129 16.29 7.76 -4.51
C MET A 129 15.08 8.68 -4.29
N ALA A 130 13.88 8.12 -4.15
CA ALA A 130 12.66 8.89 -3.89
C ALA A 130 12.76 9.71 -2.60
N GLU A 131 13.32 9.15 -1.52
CA GLU A 131 13.55 9.88 -0.27
C GLU A 131 14.49 11.08 -0.47
N LYS A 132 15.61 10.87 -1.17
CA LYS A 132 16.66 11.90 -1.39
C LYS A 132 16.17 13.09 -2.23
N MET A 133 15.19 12.89 -3.11
CA MET A 133 14.70 13.96 -3.99
C MET A 133 13.65 14.87 -3.34
N ILE A 134 13.10 14.50 -2.18
CA ILE A 134 12.04 15.26 -1.54
C ILE A 134 12.57 16.54 -0.92
N VAL A 135 12.10 17.67 -1.44
CA VAL A 135 12.39 19.02 -0.94
C VAL A 135 11.08 19.73 -0.63
N GLY A 136 10.88 20.04 0.64
CA GLY A 136 9.66 20.73 1.09
C GLY A 136 9.45 22.08 0.41
N GLY A 137 8.25 22.35 -0.07
CA GLY A 137 7.87 23.53 -0.84
C GLY A 137 8.25 23.48 -2.32
N VAL A 138 8.86 22.37 -2.78
CA VAL A 138 9.35 22.24 -4.18
C VAL A 138 8.82 20.97 -4.84
N THR A 139 9.06 19.81 -4.23
CA THR A 139 8.74 18.51 -4.82
C THR A 139 7.23 18.25 -4.75
N THR A 140 6.62 17.86 -5.87
CA THR A 140 5.25 17.33 -5.91
C THR A 140 5.26 15.82 -5.77
N THR A 141 4.12 15.24 -5.39
CA THR A 141 3.98 13.77 -5.37
C THR A 141 4.10 13.18 -6.78
N ASN A 142 3.72 13.93 -7.83
CA ASN A 142 3.91 13.52 -9.22
C ASN A 142 5.39 13.49 -9.64
N ASP A 143 6.26 14.38 -9.10
CA ASP A 143 7.68 14.34 -9.38
C ASP A 143 8.32 13.04 -8.88
N ILE A 144 7.84 12.56 -7.70
CA ILE A 144 8.25 11.25 -7.17
C ILE A 144 7.82 10.13 -8.12
N ASP A 145 6.58 10.15 -8.62
CA ASP A 145 6.08 9.14 -9.56
C ASP A 145 6.93 9.07 -10.84
N VAL A 146 7.27 10.23 -11.40
CA VAL A 146 8.11 10.30 -12.60
C VAL A 146 9.48 9.70 -12.34
N ALA A 147 10.15 10.11 -11.26
CA ALA A 147 11.49 9.63 -10.95
C ALA A 147 11.51 8.12 -10.61
N VAL A 148 10.51 7.62 -9.86
CA VAL A 148 10.37 6.20 -9.56
C VAL A 148 10.11 5.42 -10.85
N HIS A 149 9.24 5.90 -11.73
CA HIS A 149 9.00 5.28 -13.03
C HIS A 149 10.28 5.18 -13.85
N GLU A 150 10.97 6.30 -14.06
CA GLU A 150 12.19 6.37 -14.87
C GLU A 150 13.29 5.46 -14.34
N MET A 151 13.59 5.52 -13.03
CA MET A 151 14.61 4.66 -12.44
C MET A 151 14.25 3.17 -12.51
N THR A 152 12.98 2.82 -12.35
CA THR A 152 12.52 1.43 -12.46
C THR A 152 12.72 0.90 -13.89
N ILE A 153 12.34 1.70 -14.90
CA ILE A 153 12.50 1.36 -16.31
C ILE A 153 13.99 1.27 -16.70
N GLU A 154 14.82 2.21 -16.24
CA GLU A 154 16.27 2.22 -16.50
C GLU A 154 16.94 0.92 -16.02
N HIS A 155 16.45 0.34 -14.94
CA HIS A 155 16.96 -0.93 -14.40
C HIS A 155 16.28 -2.19 -15.01
N GLY A 156 15.53 -2.05 -16.09
CA GLY A 156 14.90 -3.15 -16.79
C GLY A 156 13.71 -3.78 -16.06
N ALA A 157 13.12 -3.06 -15.10
CA ALA A 157 12.00 -3.51 -14.29
C ALA A 157 10.69 -2.81 -14.68
N TYR A 158 9.57 -3.38 -14.25
CA TYR A 158 8.24 -2.79 -14.36
C TYR A 158 7.78 -2.27 -13.00
N PRO A 159 7.27 -1.02 -12.89
CA PRO A 159 6.72 -0.52 -11.63
C PRO A 159 5.39 -1.22 -11.32
N SER A 160 5.39 -2.10 -10.32
CA SER A 160 4.27 -3.01 -10.06
C SER A 160 2.91 -2.34 -9.79
N PRO A 161 2.80 -1.15 -9.17
CA PRO A 161 1.52 -0.48 -8.99
C PRO A 161 0.87 -0.08 -10.32
N LEU A 162 1.67 0.20 -11.37
CA LEU A 162 1.17 0.71 -12.64
C LEU A 162 0.19 -0.27 -13.29
N ASN A 163 -1.04 0.19 -13.51
CA ASN A 163 -2.15 -0.62 -14.01
C ASN A 163 -2.58 -1.80 -13.13
N TYR A 164 -2.08 -1.96 -11.91
CA TYR A 164 -2.58 -2.98 -10.99
C TYR A 164 -4.04 -2.66 -10.60
N GLY A 165 -5.01 -3.45 -11.09
CA GLY A 165 -6.44 -3.14 -10.92
C GLY A 165 -6.86 -1.78 -11.47
N GLY A 166 -6.10 -1.20 -12.41
CA GLY A 166 -6.34 0.11 -12.99
C GLY A 166 -5.67 1.27 -12.23
N PHE A 167 -4.80 1.01 -11.24
CA PHE A 167 -4.04 2.07 -10.56
C PHE A 167 -3.22 2.89 -11.59
N PRO A 168 -3.30 4.23 -11.58
CA PRO A 168 -2.82 5.04 -12.71
C PRO A 168 -1.33 5.39 -12.68
N LYS A 169 -0.62 5.09 -11.58
CA LYS A 169 0.73 5.58 -11.28
C LYS A 169 1.73 4.46 -10.96
N SER A 170 3.00 4.78 -10.91
CA SER A 170 4.11 3.83 -10.73
C SER A 170 4.50 3.59 -9.28
N VAL A 171 3.99 4.41 -8.37
CA VAL A 171 4.26 4.41 -6.94
C VAL A 171 3.03 4.89 -6.20
N CYS A 172 2.85 4.51 -4.91
CA CYS A 172 1.90 5.18 -4.06
C CYS A 172 2.61 6.26 -3.21
N THR A 173 1.96 7.42 -3.07
CA THR A 173 2.44 8.53 -2.23
C THR A 173 1.34 8.94 -1.26
N SER A 174 1.55 8.65 0.01
CA SER A 174 0.51 8.82 1.04
C SER A 174 0.96 9.89 2.03
N LEU A 175 0.42 11.11 1.85
CA LEU A 175 0.80 12.31 2.60
C LEU A 175 -0.06 12.43 3.86
N ASN A 176 0.52 12.75 5.00
CA ASN A 176 -0.12 13.13 6.26
C ASN A 176 -1.23 12.17 6.74
N GLU A 177 -2.51 12.53 6.54
CA GLU A 177 -3.67 11.71 6.92
C GLU A 177 -4.00 10.60 5.91
N CYS A 178 -3.29 10.51 4.78
CA CYS A 178 -3.44 9.40 3.84
C CYS A 178 -2.78 8.14 4.43
N ILE A 179 -3.59 7.11 4.67
CA ILE A 179 -3.14 5.85 5.26
C ILE A 179 -2.29 5.08 4.25
N CYS A 180 -2.81 4.92 3.02
CA CYS A 180 -2.12 4.21 1.94
C CYS A 180 -2.80 4.47 0.59
N HIS A 181 -2.14 4.00 -0.48
CA HIS A 181 -2.61 4.04 -1.87
C HIS A 181 -2.92 5.46 -2.38
N GLY A 182 -2.28 6.48 -1.82
CA GLY A 182 -2.36 7.83 -2.36
C GLY A 182 -1.87 7.86 -3.81
N ILE A 183 -2.69 8.41 -4.71
CA ILE A 183 -2.34 8.57 -6.13
C ILE A 183 -1.45 9.81 -6.27
N PRO A 184 -0.21 9.69 -6.76
CA PRO A 184 0.63 10.84 -7.08
C PRO A 184 -0.06 11.86 -7.99
N ASP A 185 -0.03 13.12 -7.58
CA ASP A 185 -0.67 14.24 -8.26
C ASP A 185 0.17 15.55 -8.16
N ASP A 186 -0.41 16.70 -8.45
CA ASP A 186 0.22 18.01 -8.37
C ASP A 186 0.34 18.59 -6.95
N THR A 187 0.06 17.79 -5.91
CA THR A 187 0.21 18.22 -4.51
C THR A 187 1.67 18.46 -4.18
N VAL A 188 2.00 19.69 -3.78
CA VAL A 188 3.34 20.08 -3.32
C VAL A 188 3.53 19.67 -1.88
N ILE A 189 4.55 18.84 -1.62
CA ILE A 189 4.97 18.42 -0.27
C ILE A 189 5.56 19.64 0.45
N GLN A 190 5.19 19.86 1.70
CA GLN A 190 5.65 21.03 2.45
C GLN A 190 6.60 20.64 3.60
N ASN A 191 7.41 21.58 4.08
CA ASN A 191 8.13 21.39 5.34
C ASN A 191 7.14 21.16 6.50
N GLY A 192 7.43 20.19 7.34
CA GLY A 192 6.57 19.75 8.42
C GLY A 192 5.58 18.64 8.03
N ASP A 193 5.50 18.26 6.75
CA ASP A 193 4.73 17.08 6.33
C ASP A 193 5.45 15.76 6.63
N ILE A 194 4.68 14.68 6.64
CA ILE A 194 5.19 13.33 6.51
C ILE A 194 4.59 12.70 5.27
N ILE A 195 5.37 11.89 4.56
CA ILE A 195 4.91 11.20 3.35
C ILE A 195 5.38 9.75 3.36
N ASN A 196 4.46 8.80 3.24
CA ASN A 196 4.81 7.44 2.91
C ASN A 196 5.00 7.32 1.40
N VAL A 197 6.14 6.80 0.99
CA VAL A 197 6.43 6.41 -0.39
C VAL A 197 6.50 4.89 -0.43
N ASP A 198 5.65 4.28 -1.25
CA ASP A 198 5.47 2.84 -1.34
C ASP A 198 5.84 2.38 -2.75
N VAL A 199 6.98 1.69 -2.83
CA VAL A 199 7.65 1.28 -4.06
C VAL A 199 7.61 -0.22 -4.22
N THR A 200 6.98 -0.67 -5.29
CA THR A 200 7.08 -2.07 -5.72
C THR A 200 7.61 -2.15 -7.13
N VAL A 201 8.63 -2.96 -7.34
CA VAL A 201 9.19 -3.25 -8.67
C VAL A 201 8.97 -4.70 -9.05
N TYR A 202 8.75 -4.96 -10.35
CA TYR A 202 8.73 -6.30 -10.92
C TYR A 202 9.95 -6.49 -11.81
N LEU A 203 10.88 -7.30 -11.33
CA LEU A 203 12.15 -7.56 -12.02
C LEU A 203 12.31 -9.07 -12.29
N ASN A 204 12.49 -9.44 -13.55
CA ASN A 204 12.75 -10.82 -13.97
C ASN A 204 11.77 -11.86 -13.42
N GLY A 205 10.50 -11.47 -13.26
CA GLY A 205 9.45 -12.39 -12.78
C GLY A 205 9.15 -12.31 -11.29
N TYR A 206 9.78 -11.42 -10.52
CA TYR A 206 9.61 -11.28 -9.08
C TYR A 206 9.27 -9.86 -8.69
N HIS A 207 8.35 -9.72 -7.71
CA HIS A 207 8.02 -8.45 -7.09
C HIS A 207 8.87 -8.23 -5.83
N GLY A 208 9.43 -7.03 -5.69
CA GLY A 208 10.03 -6.55 -4.44
C GLY A 208 9.26 -5.33 -3.97
N ASP A 209 8.79 -5.33 -2.74
CA ASP A 209 7.82 -4.39 -2.17
C ASP A 209 8.34 -3.77 -0.89
N THR A 210 8.31 -2.45 -0.77
CA THR A 210 8.81 -1.74 0.41
C THR A 210 8.28 -0.32 0.49
N SER A 211 8.01 0.15 1.70
CA SER A 211 7.63 1.53 1.92
C SER A 211 8.28 2.13 3.16
N ARG A 212 8.34 3.45 3.23
CA ARG A 212 8.70 4.18 4.44
C ARG A 212 8.01 5.52 4.51
N THR A 213 7.76 5.98 5.73
CA THR A 213 7.31 7.34 6.00
C THR A 213 8.51 8.26 6.21
N ILE A 214 8.61 9.29 5.39
CA ILE A 214 9.68 10.28 5.36
C ILE A 214 9.18 11.55 6.03
N MET A 215 9.94 12.06 7.00
CA MET A 215 9.69 13.36 7.62
C MET A 215 10.33 14.46 6.79
N VAL A 216 9.55 15.47 6.39
CA VAL A 216 10.01 16.56 5.50
C VAL A 216 10.32 17.80 6.33
N GLY A 217 11.61 18.10 6.51
CA GLY A 217 12.06 19.18 7.38
C GLY A 217 11.76 18.90 8.84
N GLU A 218 11.38 19.94 9.59
CA GLU A 218 11.05 19.81 11.02
C GLU A 218 9.57 19.45 11.19
N VAL A 219 9.30 18.34 11.87
CA VAL A 219 7.96 17.88 12.25
C VAL A 219 7.73 18.06 13.75
N THR A 220 6.48 18.06 14.19
CA THR A 220 6.16 18.10 15.63
C THR A 220 6.61 16.82 16.32
N GLU A 221 6.86 16.90 17.64
CA GLU A 221 7.29 15.75 18.43
C GLU A 221 6.27 14.60 18.41
N GLU A 222 4.97 14.88 18.36
CA GLU A 222 3.94 13.85 18.24
C GLU A 222 4.04 13.10 16.91
N VAL A 223 4.31 13.81 15.80
CA VAL A 223 4.47 13.24 14.46
C VAL A 223 5.77 12.44 14.37
N ARG A 224 6.88 12.97 14.92
CA ARG A 224 8.15 12.22 15.01
C ARG A 224 7.96 10.91 15.75
N ARG A 225 7.31 10.97 16.91
CA ARG A 225 6.99 9.79 17.72
C ARG A 225 6.13 8.77 16.98
N LEU A 226 5.18 9.24 16.14
CA LEU A 226 4.36 8.35 15.30
C LEU A 226 5.25 7.57 14.33
N VAL A 227 6.10 8.27 13.56
CA VAL A 227 6.96 7.64 12.55
C VAL A 227 7.93 6.67 13.21
N GLU A 228 8.67 7.09 14.23
CA GLU A 228 9.65 6.26 14.96
C GLU A 228 8.98 5.05 15.63
N THR A 229 7.74 5.20 16.14
CA THR A 229 7.01 4.07 16.73
C THR A 229 6.57 3.08 15.67
N THR A 230 6.21 3.54 14.48
CA THR A 230 5.82 2.67 13.36
C THR A 230 7.02 1.84 12.88
N GLU A 231 8.18 2.46 12.72
CA GLU A 231 9.44 1.78 12.39
C GLU A 231 9.81 0.75 13.47
N ARG A 232 9.80 1.15 14.74
CA ARG A 232 10.07 0.24 15.87
C ARG A 232 9.08 -0.93 15.93
N ALA A 233 7.80 -0.71 15.57
CA ALA A 233 6.80 -1.77 15.55
C ALA A 233 7.06 -2.76 14.42
N LEU A 234 7.51 -2.28 13.24
CA LEU A 234 7.96 -3.12 12.14
C LEU A 234 9.18 -3.97 12.54
N ASP A 235 10.22 -3.34 13.08
CA ASP A 235 11.45 -4.02 13.48
C ASP A 235 11.18 -5.11 14.53
N ALA A 236 10.37 -4.81 15.53
CA ALA A 236 10.00 -5.78 16.55
C ALA A 236 9.16 -6.94 15.97
N ALA A 237 8.30 -6.67 15.00
CA ALA A 237 7.53 -7.70 14.31
C ALA A 237 8.42 -8.59 13.44
N ILE A 238 9.41 -8.02 12.78
CA ILE A 238 10.43 -8.76 12.02
C ILE A 238 11.25 -9.65 12.94
N ALA A 239 11.71 -9.12 14.07
CA ALA A 239 12.58 -9.81 15.01
C ALA A 239 11.95 -11.07 15.64
N VAL A 240 10.62 -11.17 15.71
CA VAL A 240 9.95 -12.38 16.23
C VAL A 240 9.71 -13.44 15.17
N CYS A 241 9.91 -13.12 13.87
CA CYS A 241 9.62 -14.01 12.77
C CYS A 241 10.63 -15.15 12.66
N LYS A 242 10.12 -16.38 12.54
CA LYS A 242 10.91 -17.61 12.28
C LYS A 242 10.02 -18.73 11.76
N PRO A 243 10.58 -19.79 11.17
CA PRO A 243 9.79 -20.93 10.71
C PRO A 243 8.91 -21.52 11.83
N GLY A 244 7.67 -21.87 11.49
CA GLY A 244 6.69 -22.43 12.42
C GLY A 244 6.04 -21.41 13.36
N MET A 245 6.45 -20.15 13.36
CA MET A 245 5.81 -19.12 14.16
C MET A 245 4.38 -18.83 13.66
N PRO A 246 3.36 -18.77 14.54
CA PRO A 246 2.02 -18.32 14.15
C PRO A 246 2.01 -16.89 13.61
N VAL A 247 1.47 -16.69 12.39
CA VAL A 247 1.43 -15.37 11.73
C VAL A 247 0.76 -14.30 12.60
N ARG A 248 -0.26 -14.65 13.37
CA ARG A 248 -0.94 -13.73 14.31
C ARG A 248 -0.03 -13.07 15.35
N LYS A 249 1.18 -13.62 15.63
CA LYS A 249 2.14 -13.00 16.55
C LYS A 249 2.67 -11.67 16.01
N ILE A 250 2.75 -11.50 14.69
CA ILE A 250 3.15 -10.24 14.05
C ILE A 250 2.23 -9.12 14.52
N GLY A 251 0.91 -9.26 14.29
CA GLY A 251 -0.05 -8.25 14.71
C GLY A 251 -0.13 -8.05 16.23
N ALA A 252 0.06 -9.11 17.02
CA ALA A 252 0.10 -8.99 18.48
C ALA A 252 1.31 -8.14 18.95
N THR A 253 2.47 -8.30 18.29
CA THR A 253 3.69 -7.53 18.59
C THR A 253 3.52 -6.05 18.21
N ILE A 254 3.06 -5.77 16.99
CA ILE A 254 2.80 -4.41 16.50
C ILE A 254 1.81 -3.70 17.43
N HIS A 255 0.68 -4.32 17.69
CA HIS A 255 -0.41 -3.71 18.47
C HIS A 255 0.01 -3.43 19.93
N LYS A 256 0.88 -4.27 20.51
CA LYS A 256 1.44 -4.00 21.83
C LYS A 256 2.25 -2.70 21.87
N ILE A 257 3.12 -2.47 20.88
CA ILE A 257 3.94 -1.27 20.77
C ILE A 257 3.08 -0.03 20.52
N ALA A 258 2.07 -0.16 19.66
CA ALA A 258 1.12 0.91 19.39
C ALA A 258 0.33 1.32 20.64
N ASP A 259 -0.16 0.35 21.44
CA ASP A 259 -0.86 0.61 22.71
C ASP A 259 0.02 1.36 23.71
N GLU A 260 1.28 0.94 23.87
CA GLU A 260 2.25 1.59 24.76
C GLU A 260 2.48 3.06 24.35
N ALA A 261 2.48 3.34 23.04
CA ALA A 261 2.62 4.67 22.49
C ALA A 261 1.29 5.45 22.40
N LYS A 262 0.15 4.80 22.65
CA LYS A 262 -1.21 5.34 22.51
C LYS A 262 -1.58 5.72 21.07
N PHE A 263 -1.12 4.95 20.11
CA PHE A 263 -1.47 5.07 18.69
C PHE A 263 -2.47 3.99 18.27
N GLY A 264 -3.32 4.33 17.29
CA GLY A 264 -4.23 3.37 16.66
C GLY A 264 -3.49 2.46 15.69
N VAL A 265 -4.01 1.24 15.48
CA VAL A 265 -3.52 0.31 14.45
C VAL A 265 -4.62 0.12 13.41
N VAL A 266 -4.34 0.44 12.17
CA VAL A 266 -5.28 0.23 11.06
C VAL A 266 -5.49 -1.28 10.85
N ASP A 267 -6.76 -1.69 10.75
CA ASP A 267 -7.16 -3.10 10.65
C ASP A 267 -7.65 -3.52 9.26
N LYS A 268 -7.87 -2.56 8.38
CA LYS A 268 -8.42 -2.78 7.04
C LYS A 268 -7.40 -3.29 6.05
N PHE A 269 -6.17 -2.79 6.14
CA PHE A 269 -5.07 -3.15 5.26
C PHE A 269 -4.15 -4.15 5.94
N VAL A 270 -3.55 -5.01 5.13
CA VAL A 270 -2.81 -6.18 5.61
C VAL A 270 -1.56 -6.39 4.78
N GLY A 271 -0.51 -6.95 5.38
CA GLY A 271 0.60 -7.52 4.67
C GLY A 271 0.19 -8.81 3.93
N HIS A 272 0.98 -9.23 3.00
CA HIS A 272 0.63 -10.30 2.05
C HIS A 272 1.86 -11.11 1.62
N GLY A 273 1.63 -12.27 1.05
CA GLY A 273 2.66 -12.99 0.32
C GLY A 273 3.02 -12.25 -0.95
N VAL A 274 4.31 -12.12 -1.23
CA VAL A 274 4.87 -11.44 -2.40
C VAL A 274 5.94 -12.31 -3.05
N GLY A 275 5.99 -12.32 -4.39
CA GLY A 275 6.92 -13.16 -5.13
C GLY A 275 6.66 -13.04 -6.62
N LYS A 276 6.36 -14.15 -7.29
CA LYS A 276 5.92 -14.14 -8.69
C LYS A 276 4.53 -13.52 -8.86
N LEU A 277 3.73 -13.51 -7.78
CA LEU A 277 2.50 -12.74 -7.67
C LEU A 277 2.76 -11.53 -6.78
N PHE A 278 2.16 -10.39 -7.12
CA PHE A 278 2.26 -9.19 -6.33
C PHE A 278 1.60 -9.39 -4.96
N HIS A 279 0.39 -9.92 -4.95
CA HIS A 279 -0.36 -10.17 -3.73
C HIS A 279 -0.88 -11.61 -3.69
N SER A 280 -0.60 -12.30 -2.59
CA SER A 280 -1.06 -13.66 -2.33
C SER A 280 -1.17 -13.90 -0.81
N GLY A 281 -1.50 -15.09 -0.38
CA GLY A 281 -1.36 -15.45 1.03
C GLY A 281 0.10 -15.59 1.49
N PRO A 282 0.37 -15.47 2.78
CA PRO A 282 -0.62 -15.32 3.84
C PRO A 282 -1.13 -13.89 3.98
N THR A 283 -2.32 -13.73 4.56
CA THR A 283 -2.78 -12.43 5.07
C THR A 283 -2.07 -12.14 6.39
N VAL A 284 -1.28 -11.06 6.42
CA VAL A 284 -0.54 -10.62 7.61
C VAL A 284 -1.26 -9.44 8.25
N ARG A 285 -2.02 -9.69 9.32
CA ARG A 285 -2.71 -8.60 10.04
C ARG A 285 -1.77 -7.93 11.01
N HIS A 286 -1.81 -6.60 11.03
CA HIS A 286 -0.99 -5.76 11.91
C HIS A 286 -1.63 -5.48 13.26
N HIS A 287 -2.91 -5.81 13.44
CA HIS A 287 -3.63 -5.72 14.72
C HIS A 287 -3.75 -7.10 15.40
N ARG A 288 -4.12 -7.14 16.68
CA ARG A 288 -4.41 -8.40 17.38
C ARG A 288 -5.50 -9.16 16.67
N ASN A 289 -5.23 -10.44 16.41
CA ASN A 289 -6.14 -11.34 15.70
C ASN A 289 -5.94 -12.78 16.17
N ASN A 290 -6.83 -13.67 15.72
CA ASN A 290 -6.76 -15.10 15.97
C ASN A 290 -6.64 -15.91 14.67
N ASP A 291 -6.16 -15.31 13.59
CA ASP A 291 -6.03 -15.97 12.30
C ASP A 291 -5.10 -17.20 12.43
N PRO A 292 -5.46 -18.30 11.78
CA PRO A 292 -4.62 -19.48 11.73
C PRO A 292 -3.43 -19.25 10.79
N GLY A 293 -2.49 -20.18 10.82
CA GLY A 293 -1.35 -20.21 9.92
C GLY A 293 -0.03 -19.97 10.64
N VAL A 294 1.01 -20.48 10.02
CA VAL A 294 2.39 -20.37 10.49
C VAL A 294 3.29 -19.97 9.32
N LEU A 295 4.37 -19.28 9.63
CA LEU A 295 5.43 -18.99 8.65
C LEU A 295 6.12 -20.28 8.23
N LYS A 296 6.41 -20.41 6.94
CA LYS A 296 7.06 -21.58 6.34
C LYS A 296 8.45 -21.20 5.83
N LEU A 297 9.41 -22.11 5.93
CA LEU A 297 10.74 -21.93 5.35
C LEU A 297 10.63 -21.60 3.84
N GLY A 298 11.42 -20.65 3.37
CA GLY A 298 11.41 -20.16 1.98
C GLY A 298 10.21 -19.26 1.63
N GLN A 299 9.30 -18.98 2.57
CA GLN A 299 8.16 -18.12 2.33
C GLN A 299 8.58 -16.65 2.23
N THR A 300 8.07 -15.95 1.22
CA THR A 300 8.23 -14.49 1.08
C THR A 300 6.90 -13.77 1.32
N PHE A 301 6.95 -12.68 2.10
CA PHE A 301 5.77 -11.93 2.53
C PHE A 301 6.16 -10.52 2.98
N THR A 302 5.17 -9.62 3.12
CA THR A 302 5.35 -8.27 3.64
C THR A 302 4.89 -8.15 5.10
N ILE A 303 5.51 -7.24 5.83
CA ILE A 303 5.01 -6.66 7.08
C ILE A 303 4.99 -5.15 6.88
N GLU A 304 3.82 -4.53 7.03
CA GLU A 304 3.56 -3.14 6.63
C GLU A 304 2.61 -2.43 7.61
N PRO A 305 2.97 -2.30 8.90
CA PRO A 305 2.09 -1.69 9.89
C PRO A 305 1.76 -0.24 9.54
N MET A 306 0.50 0.13 9.78
CA MET A 306 -0.01 1.49 9.65
C MET A 306 -0.53 1.93 11.01
N LEU A 307 0.16 2.93 11.62
CA LEU A 307 -0.24 3.51 12.90
C LEU A 307 -0.86 4.90 12.70
N THR A 308 -1.78 5.28 13.58
CA THR A 308 -2.50 6.55 13.51
C THR A 308 -2.44 7.30 14.84
N ILE A 309 -2.30 8.62 14.80
CA ILE A 309 -2.39 9.46 16.00
C ILE A 309 -3.81 9.46 16.57
N GLY A 310 -4.79 9.33 15.70
CA GLY A 310 -6.20 9.32 16.07
C GLY A 310 -6.89 7.99 15.84
N SER A 311 -8.08 8.06 15.24
CA SER A 311 -8.87 6.89 14.90
C SER A 311 -8.20 6.04 13.82
N PRO A 312 -8.08 4.72 14.00
CA PRO A 312 -7.59 3.82 12.97
C PRO A 312 -8.61 3.55 11.85
N LYS A 313 -9.80 4.15 11.92
CA LYS A 313 -10.83 4.01 10.88
C LYS A 313 -10.49 4.84 9.66
N ASP A 314 -10.76 4.27 8.49
CA ASP A 314 -10.50 4.90 7.22
C ASP A 314 -11.76 5.44 6.53
N ARG A 315 -11.48 6.26 5.51
CA ARG A 315 -12.43 6.71 4.53
C ARG A 315 -11.80 6.64 3.14
N MET A 316 -12.36 5.82 2.27
CA MET A 316 -11.92 5.70 0.88
C MET A 316 -12.42 6.91 0.06
N TRP A 317 -11.54 7.45 -0.79
CA TRP A 317 -11.90 8.47 -1.76
C TRP A 317 -12.68 7.88 -2.94
N LYS A 318 -13.23 8.78 -3.79
CA LYS A 318 -14.02 8.35 -4.97
C LYS A 318 -13.19 7.69 -6.07
N ASP A 319 -11.87 7.90 -6.05
CA ASP A 319 -10.92 7.26 -6.96
C ASP A 319 -10.83 5.73 -6.75
N GLY A 320 -11.32 5.25 -5.60
CA GLY A 320 -11.34 3.82 -5.24
C GLY A 320 -10.02 3.30 -4.69
N TRP A 321 -8.99 4.16 -4.52
CA TRP A 321 -7.65 3.83 -4.05
C TRP A 321 -7.24 4.58 -2.80
N THR A 322 -7.24 5.90 -2.85
CA THR A 322 -6.78 6.75 -1.76
C THR A 322 -7.60 6.53 -0.49
N SER A 323 -6.97 6.06 0.56
CA SER A 323 -7.59 5.83 1.86
C SER A 323 -7.02 6.80 2.89
N VAL A 324 -7.88 7.62 3.50
CA VAL A 324 -7.49 8.61 4.51
C VAL A 324 -8.09 8.28 5.86
N THR A 325 -7.48 8.76 6.96
CA THR A 325 -8.05 8.62 8.29
C THR A 325 -9.42 9.29 8.39
N ALA A 326 -10.34 8.68 9.12
CA ALA A 326 -11.72 9.19 9.24
C ALA A 326 -11.80 10.52 9.99
N ASP A 327 -10.84 10.80 10.87
CA ASP A 327 -10.77 11.98 11.72
C ASP A 327 -9.78 13.06 11.22
N GLY A 328 -9.04 12.79 10.13
CA GLY A 328 -8.08 13.73 9.55
C GLY A 328 -6.76 13.85 10.31
N LYS A 329 -6.55 13.03 11.34
CA LYS A 329 -5.24 12.98 12.01
C LYS A 329 -4.26 12.12 11.24
N TRP A 330 -2.98 12.39 11.41
CA TRP A 330 -1.93 11.82 10.61
C TRP A 330 -1.65 10.34 10.93
N THR A 331 -1.07 9.66 9.95
CA THR A 331 -0.76 8.23 9.97
C THR A 331 0.62 8.01 9.37
N ALA A 332 1.29 6.95 9.81
CA ALA A 332 2.55 6.51 9.26
C ALA A 332 2.51 5.02 8.93
N GLN A 333 3.20 4.64 7.86
CA GLN A 333 3.41 3.27 7.43
C GLN A 333 4.90 3.05 7.16
N CYS A 334 5.38 1.85 7.38
CA CYS A 334 6.67 1.36 6.88
C CYS A 334 6.56 -0.11 6.55
N GLU A 335 7.38 -0.59 5.62
CA GLU A 335 7.23 -1.93 5.08
C GLU A 335 8.55 -2.54 4.63
N HIS A 336 8.63 -3.86 4.80
CA HIS A 336 9.67 -4.68 4.20
C HIS A 336 9.12 -5.98 3.60
N THR A 337 9.73 -6.39 2.47
CA THR A 337 9.65 -7.77 1.97
C THR A 337 10.64 -8.64 2.72
N LEU A 338 10.16 -9.76 3.21
CA LEU A 338 10.89 -10.70 4.04
C LEU A 338 10.94 -12.09 3.41
N LEU A 339 12.05 -12.81 3.60
CA LEU A 339 12.22 -14.22 3.28
C LEU A 339 12.41 -15.01 4.58
N VAL A 340 11.59 -16.02 4.82
CA VAL A 340 11.76 -16.93 5.98
C VAL A 340 12.95 -17.85 5.75
N THR A 341 13.97 -17.76 6.62
CA THR A 341 15.18 -18.57 6.65
C THR A 341 15.09 -19.68 7.70
N GLU A 342 16.12 -20.48 7.87
CA GLU A 342 16.15 -21.57 8.87
C GLU A 342 16.01 -21.04 10.30
N ASP A 343 16.66 -19.91 10.61
CA ASP A 343 16.76 -19.35 11.97
C ASP A 343 15.89 -18.12 12.22
N GLY A 344 15.32 -17.51 11.17
CA GLY A 344 14.57 -16.27 11.28
C GLY A 344 14.00 -15.78 9.96
N VAL A 345 14.28 -14.52 9.61
CA VAL A 345 13.94 -13.93 8.32
C VAL A 345 15.07 -13.06 7.80
N GLU A 346 15.21 -13.01 6.48
CA GLU A 346 16.06 -12.06 5.77
C GLU A 346 15.21 -10.88 5.27
N ILE A 347 15.66 -9.65 5.49
CA ILE A 347 15.04 -8.44 4.94
C ILE A 347 15.56 -8.24 3.52
N LEU A 348 14.73 -8.51 2.51
CA LEU A 348 15.12 -8.41 1.10
C LEU A 348 15.19 -6.97 0.59
N THR A 349 14.54 -6.05 1.29
CA THR A 349 14.42 -4.63 0.95
C THR A 349 15.17 -3.72 1.92
N ALA A 350 16.25 -4.23 2.54
CA ALA A 350 17.11 -3.42 3.39
C ALA A 350 17.72 -2.24 2.60
N SER A 351 17.63 -1.03 3.18
CA SER A 351 18.11 0.20 2.56
C SER A 351 19.62 0.38 2.79
N PRO A 352 20.46 0.40 1.74
CA PRO A 352 21.88 0.74 1.88
C PRO A 352 22.08 2.17 2.38
N TYR A 353 21.26 3.11 1.94
CA TYR A 353 21.31 4.51 2.34
C TYR A 353 21.05 4.70 3.83
N ARG A 354 19.95 4.12 4.36
CA ARG A 354 19.65 4.20 5.79
C ARG A 354 20.72 3.51 6.64
N ALA A 355 21.29 2.41 6.17
CA ALA A 355 22.40 1.74 6.83
C ALA A 355 23.66 2.64 6.89
N SER A 356 23.97 3.40 5.83
CA SER A 356 25.09 4.33 5.84
C SER A 356 24.88 5.52 6.79
N LEU A 357 23.66 6.07 6.85
CA LEU A 357 23.31 7.12 7.82
C LEU A 357 23.47 6.64 9.26
N ALA A 358 22.98 5.43 9.58
CA ALA A 358 23.12 4.84 10.90
C ALA A 358 24.59 4.58 11.30
N ALA A 359 25.47 4.33 10.31
CA ALA A 359 26.90 4.15 10.50
C ALA A 359 27.68 5.49 10.56
N GLY A 360 27.01 6.65 10.47
CA GLY A 360 27.64 7.96 10.44
C GLY A 360 28.50 8.23 9.20
N GLN A 361 28.24 7.52 8.11
CA GLN A 361 28.89 7.71 6.83
C GLN A 361 28.05 8.67 5.98
N ASP A 362 28.63 9.80 5.56
CA ASP A 362 27.96 10.67 4.59
C ASP A 362 27.68 9.85 3.32
N ALA A 363 26.42 9.71 2.98
CA ALA A 363 26.01 9.02 1.77
C ALA A 363 26.41 9.88 0.56
N ALA A 364 27.48 9.48 -0.11
CA ALA A 364 27.92 10.06 -1.37
C ALA A 364 26.93 9.81 -2.51
#